data_3ff5f550f39f7f14852fdcd80b0e4010
#
_entry.id   3ff5f550f39f7f14852fdcd80b0e4010
#
_cell.length_a   1.000
_cell.length_b   1.000
_cell.length_c   1.000
_cell.angle_alpha   90.00
_cell.angle_beta   90.00
_cell.angle_gamma   90.00
#
_symmetry.space_group_name_H-M   'P 1'
#
loop_
_entity.id
_entity.type
_entity.pdbx_description
1 polymer ?
#
loop_
_entity_poly.entity_id
_entity_poly.type
_entity_poly.pdbx_seq_one_letter_code
_entity_poly.pdbx_strand_id
1 'polypeptide(L)'
;MHLCVTRVTGCSFQRHWSSAAILLVCLLPAGSVAADEKTSKEQPAAATKAAADEWQPLFNGKDLEGWKVTNFGGEGDVLIEDGDVVITQGADLSGIHTEKKLPKSNYEVQFEAQREAGGDFFAGLTFPIRDSFCSLIIGGWGGGVCGISSLDGMDASENDTTSYQQFDKGRWYRIRLVVRDNHISAWIDDKQIVDVDTTDRRIGVRFEVERSKPFGFATYATTGRIRKARIRSLPPESAGQKKSADEQSGKN
;
A
#
# COMPACT_ATOMS: atom_id res chain seq x y z
N MET A 1 -41.15 25.79 -33.71
CA MET A 1 -41.11 27.25 -33.43
C MET A 1 -39.75 27.56 -32.88
N HIS A 2 -38.91 28.12 -33.75
CA HIS A 2 -37.84 29.13 -33.61
C HIS A 2 -36.83 28.96 -32.46
N LEU A 3 -35.66 28.51 -32.78
CA LEU A 3 -34.36 29.18 -33.06
C LEU A 3 -34.05 30.44 -32.27
N CYS A 4 -33.00 30.43 -31.47
CA CYS A 4 -32.08 31.55 -31.43
C CYS A 4 -30.64 31.08 -31.09
N VAL A 5 -29.79 31.22 -32.11
CA VAL A 5 -28.32 31.02 -32.05
C VAL A 5 -27.74 32.42 -31.81
N THR A 6 -26.82 32.56 -30.89
CA THR A 6 -25.94 33.73 -30.84
C THR A 6 -24.50 33.35 -30.74
N ARG A 7 -23.77 33.54 -31.84
CA ARG A 7 -22.29 33.57 -31.92
C ARG A 7 -21.81 34.91 -31.42
N VAL A 8 -20.72 34.92 -30.68
CA VAL A 8 -19.87 36.09 -30.52
C VAL A 8 -18.40 35.68 -30.83
N THR A 9 -17.91 36.38 -31.83
CA THR A 9 -16.56 36.30 -32.41
C THR A 9 -15.56 37.17 -31.64
N GLY A 10 -14.35 36.67 -31.45
CA GLY A 10 -13.07 37.31 -31.74
C GLY A 10 -12.57 38.46 -30.88
N CYS A 11 -11.41 38.28 -30.30
CA CYS A 11 -10.36 39.32 -30.40
C CYS A 11 -8.97 38.74 -30.14
N SER A 12 -8.17 38.73 -31.16
CA SER A 12 -6.73 38.43 -31.17
C SER A 12 -5.99 39.69 -30.67
N PHE A 13 -5.00 39.51 -29.78
CA PHE A 13 -4.04 40.57 -29.48
C PHE A 13 -2.63 40.02 -29.57
N GLN A 14 -2.01 40.31 -30.72
CA GLN A 14 -0.59 40.11 -30.98
C GLN A 14 0.18 41.33 -30.46
N ARG A 15 1.20 41.11 -29.67
CA ARG A 15 2.22 42.11 -29.40
C ARG A 15 3.61 41.56 -29.71
N HIS A 16 4.15 42.05 -30.80
CA HIS A 16 5.57 42.04 -31.13
C HIS A 16 6.33 43.01 -30.21
N TRP A 17 7.48 42.58 -29.72
CA TRP A 17 8.53 43.50 -29.32
C TRP A 17 9.87 42.98 -29.80
N SER A 18 10.53 43.88 -30.49
CA SER A 18 11.78 43.71 -31.25
C SER A 18 13.00 43.85 -30.36
N SER A 19 14.05 43.26 -30.85
CA SER A 19 15.47 43.30 -30.56
C SER A 19 16.07 44.60 -30.03
N ALA A 20 17.04 44.46 -29.14
CA ALA A 20 18.25 45.30 -29.14
C ALA A 20 19.43 44.50 -28.61
N ALA A 21 20.40 44.26 -29.46
CA ALA A 21 21.69 43.72 -29.13
C ALA A 21 22.61 44.87 -28.63
N ILE A 22 23.30 44.63 -27.53
CA ILE A 22 24.47 45.43 -27.13
C ILE A 22 25.61 44.46 -26.86
N LEU A 23 26.59 44.51 -27.75
CA LEU A 23 27.93 43.91 -27.58
C LEU A 23 28.73 44.82 -26.63
N LEU A 24 29.26 44.28 -25.54
CA LEU A 24 30.33 44.94 -24.79
C LEU A 24 31.45 43.94 -24.61
N VAL A 25 32.55 44.18 -25.35
CA VAL A 25 33.83 43.52 -25.26
C VAL A 25 34.58 44.17 -24.10
N CYS A 26 35.01 43.39 -23.10
CA CYS A 26 36.07 43.80 -22.18
C CYS A 26 37.06 42.69 -21.99
N LEU A 27 38.32 43.07 -22.20
CA LEU A 27 39.57 42.28 -22.13
C LEU A 27 39.80 41.69 -20.73
N LEU A 28 40.46 40.54 -20.75
CA LEU A 28 41.07 39.82 -19.62
C LEU A 28 42.22 40.56 -18.95
N PRO A 29 42.56 40.17 -17.69
CA PRO A 29 43.88 39.58 -17.50
C PRO A 29 43.86 38.22 -16.82
N ALA A 30 44.80 37.37 -17.23
CA ALA A 30 45.12 36.09 -16.69
C ALA A 30 45.64 36.22 -15.23
N GLY A 31 44.97 35.51 -14.32
CA GLY A 31 45.46 35.29 -12.95
C GLY A 31 45.28 33.81 -12.61
N SER A 32 46.41 33.07 -12.67
CA SER A 32 46.48 31.69 -12.23
C SER A 32 46.40 31.63 -10.69
N VAL A 33 45.35 31.00 -10.18
CA VAL A 33 45.28 30.57 -8.78
C VAL A 33 44.89 29.10 -8.78
N ALA A 34 45.80 28.26 -8.39
CA ALA A 34 45.54 26.88 -8.05
C ALA A 34 44.62 26.84 -6.83
N ALA A 35 43.40 26.30 -7.00
CA ALA A 35 42.51 26.01 -5.89
C ALA A 35 42.40 24.50 -5.71
N ASP A 36 42.76 24.06 -4.53
CA ASP A 36 42.61 22.70 -4.01
C ASP A 36 41.17 22.18 -4.21
N GLU A 37 41.06 21.16 -5.01
CA GLU A 37 39.84 20.39 -5.20
C GLU A 37 39.66 19.42 -4.03
N LYS A 38 39.15 19.90 -2.90
CA LYS A 38 38.58 19.04 -1.88
C LYS A 38 37.19 18.60 -2.35
N THR A 39 37.12 17.50 -3.07
CA THR A 39 35.90 16.75 -3.37
C THR A 39 35.27 16.27 -2.07
N SER A 40 34.29 17.03 -1.59
CA SER A 40 33.38 16.54 -0.55
C SER A 40 32.39 15.55 -1.19
N LYS A 41 32.78 14.29 -1.22
CA LYS A 41 31.83 13.19 -1.45
C LYS A 41 31.35 12.72 -0.10
N GLU A 42 30.27 13.36 0.41
CA GLU A 42 29.45 12.71 1.45
C GLU A 42 28.10 13.45 1.53
N GLN A 43 27.10 12.90 0.85
CA GLN A 43 25.70 12.92 1.32
C GLN A 43 24.71 12.35 0.29
N PRO A 44 24.54 11.00 0.20
CA PRO A 44 23.20 10.51 -0.16
C PRO A 44 22.58 9.57 0.89
N ALA A 45 23.34 9.03 1.86
CA ALA A 45 22.81 7.99 2.75
C ALA A 45 21.79 8.49 3.79
N ALA A 46 21.93 9.72 4.29
CA ALA A 46 21.03 10.26 5.30
C ALA A 46 19.68 10.69 4.74
N ALA A 47 19.63 11.25 3.53
CA ALA A 47 18.40 11.65 2.87
C ALA A 47 17.54 10.44 2.45
N THR A 48 18.18 9.35 2.03
CA THR A 48 17.49 8.10 1.65
C THR A 48 16.89 7.40 2.87
N LYS A 49 17.54 7.47 4.03
CA LYS A 49 17.04 6.87 5.27
C LYS A 49 15.86 7.66 5.86
N ALA A 50 15.86 8.98 5.77
CA ALA A 50 14.74 9.81 6.23
C ALA A 50 13.47 9.60 5.40
N ALA A 51 13.60 9.47 4.08
CA ALA A 51 12.47 9.21 3.18
C ALA A 51 11.91 7.78 3.33
N ALA A 52 12.74 6.82 3.77
CA ALA A 52 12.31 5.43 3.97
C ALA A 52 11.43 5.24 5.22
N ASP A 53 11.50 6.15 6.19
CA ASP A 53 10.79 6.02 7.49
C ASP A 53 9.47 6.81 7.53
N GLU A 54 9.13 7.55 6.47
CA GLU A 54 7.95 8.40 6.43
C GLU A 54 6.69 7.63 6.02
N TRP A 55 5.65 7.74 6.84
CA TRP A 55 4.34 7.17 6.56
C TRP A 55 3.61 7.94 5.47
N GLN A 56 3.16 7.23 4.45
CA GLN A 56 2.33 7.74 3.37
C GLN A 56 0.90 7.25 3.55
N PRO A 57 -0.11 8.14 3.57
CA PRO A 57 -1.50 7.71 3.64
C PRO A 57 -1.89 7.00 2.33
N LEU A 58 -2.66 5.92 2.46
CA LEU A 58 -3.21 5.18 1.32
C LEU A 58 -4.52 5.79 0.82
N PHE A 59 -5.28 6.43 1.71
CA PHE A 59 -6.53 7.12 1.41
C PHE A 59 -6.46 8.59 1.83
N ASN A 60 -7.15 9.45 1.08
CA ASN A 60 -7.25 10.88 1.41
C ASN A 60 -8.44 11.20 2.34
N GLY A 61 -9.33 10.23 2.63
CA GLY A 61 -10.51 10.37 3.48
C GLY A 61 -11.64 11.20 2.87
N LYS A 62 -11.58 11.53 1.58
CA LYS A 62 -12.58 12.36 0.88
C LYS A 62 -13.25 11.62 -0.28
N ASP A 63 -12.45 10.89 -1.01
CA ASP A 63 -12.87 10.14 -2.19
C ASP A 63 -11.94 8.93 -2.42
N LEU A 64 -12.22 8.18 -3.49
CA LEU A 64 -11.42 7.03 -3.91
C LEU A 64 -10.32 7.39 -4.92
N GLU A 65 -9.77 8.59 -4.89
CA GLU A 65 -8.70 9.00 -5.81
C GLU A 65 -7.52 8.01 -5.78
N GLY A 66 -7.21 7.45 -6.95
CA GLY A 66 -6.15 6.44 -7.14
C GLY A 66 -6.55 5.03 -6.74
N TRP A 67 -7.83 4.80 -6.45
CA TRP A 67 -8.43 3.50 -6.20
C TRP A 67 -9.57 3.23 -7.17
N LYS A 68 -9.84 1.96 -7.44
CA LYS A 68 -10.94 1.49 -8.29
C LYS A 68 -11.74 0.47 -7.50
N VAL A 69 -13.06 0.52 -7.62
CA VAL A 69 -13.91 -0.59 -7.16
C VAL A 69 -13.53 -1.83 -7.97
N THR A 70 -13.28 -2.93 -7.27
CA THR A 70 -12.87 -4.18 -7.91
C THR A 70 -14.10 -4.91 -8.42
N ASN A 71 -14.19 -5.11 -9.72
CA ASN A 71 -15.27 -5.87 -10.33
C ASN A 71 -15.08 -7.37 -10.06
N PHE A 72 -15.73 -7.86 -9.01
CA PHE A 72 -15.80 -9.29 -8.67
C PHE A 72 -16.98 -10.00 -9.32
N GLY A 73 -17.94 -9.25 -9.89
CA GLY A 73 -19.13 -9.79 -10.52
C GLY A 73 -20.30 -9.98 -9.56
N GLY A 74 -20.58 -8.99 -8.74
CA GLY A 74 -21.63 -9.00 -7.72
C GLY A 74 -21.23 -8.26 -6.46
N GLU A 75 -20.21 -7.41 -6.59
CA GLU A 75 -19.70 -6.56 -5.51
C GLU A 75 -20.75 -5.54 -5.05
N GLY A 76 -20.70 -5.22 -3.76
CA GLY A 76 -21.44 -4.10 -3.18
C GLY A 76 -20.76 -2.76 -3.45
N ASP A 77 -21.42 -1.69 -3.07
CA ASP A 77 -20.89 -0.33 -3.19
C ASP A 77 -19.69 -0.10 -2.29
N VAL A 78 -18.79 0.79 -2.72
CA VAL A 78 -17.72 1.31 -1.89
C VAL A 78 -17.90 2.81 -1.73
N LEU A 79 -17.98 3.26 -0.49
CA LEU A 79 -18.31 4.62 -0.09
C LEU A 79 -17.22 5.21 0.79
N ILE A 80 -17.16 6.54 0.84
CA ILE A 80 -16.39 7.25 1.87
C ILE A 80 -17.40 7.88 2.84
N GLU A 81 -17.37 7.44 4.09
CA GLU A 81 -18.22 7.95 5.15
C GLU A 81 -17.36 8.33 6.36
N ASP A 82 -17.48 9.57 6.83
CA ASP A 82 -16.71 10.12 7.95
C ASP A 82 -15.18 9.97 7.82
N GLY A 83 -14.70 9.91 6.57
CA GLY A 83 -13.29 9.70 6.24
C GLY A 83 -12.85 8.24 6.18
N ASP A 84 -13.75 7.30 6.46
CA ASP A 84 -13.51 5.86 6.38
C ASP A 84 -13.92 5.32 5.01
N VAL A 85 -13.22 4.31 4.52
CA VAL A 85 -13.64 3.50 3.36
C VAL A 85 -14.60 2.44 3.85
N VAL A 86 -15.86 2.49 3.38
CA VAL A 86 -16.89 1.50 3.67
C VAL A 86 -17.04 0.61 2.45
N ILE A 87 -16.77 -0.68 2.61
CA ILE A 87 -16.96 -1.71 1.59
C ILE A 87 -18.22 -2.46 1.96
N THR A 88 -19.32 -2.18 1.26
CA THR A 88 -20.61 -2.82 1.57
C THR A 88 -20.64 -4.27 1.09
N GLN A 89 -21.41 -5.08 1.77
CA GLN A 89 -21.61 -6.48 1.40
C GLN A 89 -22.21 -6.59 0.00
N GLY A 90 -21.57 -7.38 -0.86
CA GLY A 90 -22.11 -7.84 -2.14
C GLY A 90 -22.64 -9.26 -2.06
N ALA A 91 -22.79 -9.91 -3.21
CA ALA A 91 -23.18 -11.33 -3.28
C ALA A 91 -22.10 -12.22 -2.61
N ASP A 92 -20.85 -12.00 -2.94
CA ASP A 92 -19.68 -12.67 -2.38
C ASP A 92 -18.62 -11.63 -1.99
N LEU A 93 -17.67 -11.37 -2.87
CA LEU A 93 -16.57 -10.43 -2.67
C LEU A 93 -16.98 -9.00 -3.02
N SER A 94 -16.56 -8.07 -2.19
CA SER A 94 -16.56 -6.63 -2.47
C SER A 94 -15.19 -6.06 -2.18
N GLY A 95 -14.78 -4.97 -2.84
CA GLY A 95 -13.48 -4.39 -2.54
C GLY A 95 -13.01 -3.32 -3.50
N ILE A 96 -11.81 -2.86 -3.24
CA ILE A 96 -11.09 -1.85 -4.02
C ILE A 96 -9.65 -2.27 -4.25
N HIS A 97 -9.09 -1.82 -5.35
CA HIS A 97 -7.66 -1.99 -5.63
C HIS A 97 -7.05 -0.71 -6.19
N THR A 98 -5.74 -0.59 -6.09
CA THR A 98 -4.99 0.49 -6.72
C THR A 98 -3.97 -0.06 -7.71
N GLU A 99 -3.79 0.64 -8.81
CA GLU A 99 -2.74 0.36 -9.81
C GLU A 99 -1.44 1.13 -9.54
N LYS A 100 -1.38 1.89 -8.44
CA LYS A 100 -0.17 2.59 -8.02
C LYS A 100 0.95 1.58 -7.75
N LYS A 101 2.16 1.91 -8.19
CA LYS A 101 3.32 1.08 -7.89
C LYS A 101 3.67 1.22 -6.42
N LEU A 102 3.62 0.12 -5.69
CA LEU A 102 4.01 0.02 -4.30
C LEU A 102 5.32 -0.79 -4.16
N PRO A 103 6.03 -0.65 -3.03
CA PRO A 103 7.20 -1.50 -2.75
C PRO A 103 6.83 -2.97 -2.82
N LYS A 104 7.73 -3.81 -3.34
CA LYS A 104 7.52 -5.27 -3.42
C LYS A 104 8.12 -6.03 -2.24
N SER A 105 8.98 -5.37 -1.47
CA SER A 105 9.64 -5.90 -0.28
C SER A 105 10.06 -4.74 0.61
N ASN A 106 10.38 -5.03 1.86
CA ASN A 106 10.87 -4.09 2.86
C ASN A 106 9.93 -2.89 3.04
N TYR A 107 8.70 -3.19 3.41
CA TYR A 107 7.70 -2.18 3.72
C TYR A 107 6.76 -2.62 4.85
N GLU A 108 6.07 -1.66 5.40
CA GLU A 108 5.07 -1.86 6.45
C GLU A 108 3.77 -1.17 6.05
N VAL A 109 2.66 -1.87 6.28
CA VAL A 109 1.30 -1.34 6.14
C VAL A 109 0.64 -1.34 7.50
N GLN A 110 -0.05 -0.26 7.83
CA GLN A 110 -0.91 -0.18 9.00
C GLN A 110 -2.28 0.36 8.60
N PHE A 111 -3.33 -0.20 9.18
CA PHE A 111 -4.69 0.29 9.03
C PHE A 111 -5.54 -0.15 10.22
N GLU A 112 -6.69 0.48 10.38
CA GLU A 112 -7.72 0.01 11.28
C GLU A 112 -8.87 -0.55 10.46
N ALA A 113 -9.43 -1.67 10.89
CA ALA A 113 -10.59 -2.31 10.24
C ALA A 113 -11.66 -2.68 11.25
N GLN A 114 -12.91 -2.67 10.79
CA GLN A 114 -14.10 -2.99 11.59
C GLN A 114 -15.04 -3.86 10.77
N ARG A 115 -15.61 -4.89 11.41
CA ARG A 115 -16.79 -5.59 10.86
C ARG A 115 -18.04 -4.83 11.27
N GLU A 116 -18.75 -4.24 10.31
CA GLU A 116 -20.00 -3.54 10.57
C GLU A 116 -21.18 -4.52 10.52
N ALA A 117 -21.26 -5.33 9.47
CA ALA A 117 -22.31 -6.34 9.28
C ALA A 117 -21.72 -7.57 8.59
N GLY A 118 -22.49 -8.64 8.54
CA GLY A 118 -22.06 -9.91 7.94
C GLY A 118 -21.36 -10.83 8.92
N GLY A 119 -20.69 -11.86 8.42
CA GLY A 119 -20.14 -12.93 9.25
C GLY A 119 -18.87 -13.57 8.76
N ASP A 120 -18.25 -13.06 7.69
CA ASP A 120 -16.99 -13.56 7.17
C ASP A 120 -15.90 -12.48 7.19
N PHE A 121 -14.84 -12.57 6.37
CA PHE A 121 -13.74 -11.62 6.51
C PHE A 121 -14.14 -10.19 6.17
N PHE A 122 -13.75 -9.29 7.05
CA PHE A 122 -14.04 -7.86 6.95
C PHE A 122 -12.83 -7.04 6.49
N ALA A 123 -11.67 -7.67 6.40
CA ALA A 123 -10.45 -7.10 5.84
C ALA A 123 -9.58 -8.21 5.24
N GLY A 124 -9.61 -8.35 3.94
CA GLY A 124 -8.66 -9.09 3.13
C GLY A 124 -7.75 -8.10 2.43
N LEU A 125 -6.46 -8.07 2.77
CA LEU A 125 -5.47 -7.21 2.12
C LEU A 125 -4.64 -8.02 1.15
N THR A 126 -4.80 -7.78 -0.15
CA THR A 126 -3.88 -8.30 -1.17
C THR A 126 -2.71 -7.35 -1.33
N PHE A 127 -1.49 -7.87 -1.34
CA PHE A 127 -0.26 -7.08 -1.31
C PHE A 127 0.87 -7.76 -2.10
N PRO A 128 1.83 -6.98 -2.65
CA PRO A 128 3.00 -7.52 -3.34
C PRO A 128 4.05 -8.05 -2.37
N ILE A 129 4.71 -9.14 -2.77
CA ILE A 129 5.92 -9.66 -2.14
C ILE A 129 6.84 -10.21 -3.21
N ARG A 130 8.06 -9.67 -3.32
CA ARG A 130 9.01 -10.02 -4.40
C ARG A 130 8.35 -9.89 -5.78
N ASP A 131 8.32 -10.93 -6.57
CA ASP A 131 7.69 -10.96 -7.89
C ASP A 131 6.30 -11.64 -7.87
N SER A 132 5.72 -11.81 -6.69
CA SER A 132 4.40 -12.39 -6.47
C SER A 132 3.50 -11.47 -5.65
N PHE A 133 2.32 -11.98 -5.29
CA PHE A 133 1.32 -11.33 -4.45
C PHE A 133 0.79 -12.33 -3.43
N CYS A 134 0.31 -11.83 -2.30
CA CYS A 134 -0.28 -12.62 -1.24
C CYS A 134 -1.48 -11.88 -0.63
N SER A 135 -2.30 -12.54 0.15
CA SER A 135 -3.40 -11.90 0.86
C SER A 135 -3.34 -12.19 2.36
N LEU A 136 -3.44 -11.16 3.18
CA LEU A 136 -3.68 -11.29 4.62
C LEU A 136 -5.20 -11.27 4.86
N ILE A 137 -5.72 -12.32 5.45
CA ILE A 137 -7.15 -12.46 5.75
C ILE A 137 -7.39 -12.21 7.23
N ILE A 138 -8.38 -11.39 7.55
CA ILE A 138 -8.82 -11.07 8.91
C ILE A 138 -10.29 -11.43 9.08
N GLY A 139 -10.55 -12.47 9.84
CA GLY A 139 -11.91 -12.92 10.19
C GLY A 139 -12.64 -13.66 9.09
N GLY A 140 -11.93 -14.50 8.33
CA GLY A 140 -12.51 -15.35 7.30
C GLY A 140 -13.11 -16.67 7.81
N TRP A 141 -13.61 -17.48 6.88
CA TRP A 141 -14.18 -18.81 7.09
C TRP A 141 -15.18 -18.87 8.24
N GLY A 142 -16.23 -18.07 8.12
CA GLY A 142 -17.25 -17.97 9.17
C GLY A 142 -16.90 -17.00 10.29
N GLY A 143 -15.92 -16.13 10.07
CA GLY A 143 -15.73 -14.93 10.87
C GLY A 143 -14.53 -14.92 11.80
N GLY A 144 -13.75 -16.01 11.93
CA GLY A 144 -12.69 -16.10 12.94
C GLY A 144 -11.30 -16.44 12.43
N VAL A 145 -11.14 -16.94 11.21
CA VAL A 145 -9.83 -17.33 10.67
C VAL A 145 -9.03 -16.10 10.26
N CYS A 146 -7.76 -16.08 10.67
CA CYS A 146 -6.76 -15.12 10.21
C CYS A 146 -5.52 -15.86 9.71
N GLY A 147 -4.85 -15.29 8.71
CA GLY A 147 -3.63 -15.86 8.15
C GLY A 147 -3.32 -15.37 6.75
N ILE A 148 -2.29 -15.96 6.16
CA ILE A 148 -1.82 -15.64 4.81
C ILE A 148 -2.46 -16.60 3.80
N SER A 149 -2.98 -16.07 2.72
CA SER A 149 -3.58 -16.81 1.61
C SER A 149 -3.00 -16.31 0.28
N SER A 150 -2.24 -17.13 -0.52
CA SER A 150 -2.00 -18.56 -0.27
C SER A 150 -0.50 -18.85 -0.14
N LEU A 151 -0.15 -19.80 0.71
CA LEU A 151 1.21 -20.35 0.84
C LEU A 151 1.20 -21.78 0.38
N ASP A 152 2.08 -22.14 -0.55
CA ASP A 152 2.22 -23.48 -1.14
C ASP A 152 0.93 -24.03 -1.76
N GLY A 153 0.03 -23.12 -2.15
CA GLY A 153 -1.29 -23.45 -2.70
C GLY A 153 -2.38 -23.69 -1.66
N MET A 154 -2.05 -23.59 -0.36
CA MET A 154 -3.00 -23.67 0.76
C MET A 154 -3.44 -22.27 1.18
N ASP A 155 -4.72 -22.11 1.49
CA ASP A 155 -5.25 -20.85 1.95
C ASP A 155 -5.05 -20.60 3.48
N ALA A 156 -5.54 -19.47 3.98
CA ALA A 156 -5.35 -19.07 5.38
C ALA A 156 -6.00 -20.03 6.39
N SER A 157 -6.91 -20.91 5.98
CA SER A 157 -7.52 -21.90 6.86
C SER A 157 -6.77 -23.24 6.95
N GLU A 158 -5.76 -23.43 6.08
CA GLU A 158 -5.14 -24.73 5.86
C GLU A 158 -3.62 -24.74 6.00
N ASN A 159 -2.98 -23.56 6.05
CA ASN A 159 -1.53 -23.47 6.14
C ASN A 159 -1.05 -23.12 7.56
N ASP A 160 0.26 -23.10 7.75
CA ASP A 160 0.92 -22.90 9.03
C ASP A 160 0.76 -21.49 9.64
N THR A 161 0.16 -20.55 8.91
CA THR A 161 -0.19 -19.23 9.44
C THR A 161 -1.61 -19.15 9.99
N THR A 162 -2.37 -20.25 9.94
CA THR A 162 -3.76 -20.29 10.42
C THR A 162 -3.83 -19.90 11.90
N SER A 163 -4.60 -18.89 12.20
CA SER A 163 -4.90 -18.48 13.57
C SER A 163 -6.39 -18.17 13.72
N TYR A 164 -6.89 -18.19 14.96
CA TYR A 164 -8.29 -17.96 15.25
C TYR A 164 -8.46 -16.84 16.26
N GLN A 165 -9.40 -15.94 15.97
CA GLN A 165 -9.78 -14.86 16.87
C GLN A 165 -11.27 -14.55 16.71
N GLN A 166 -11.93 -14.20 17.83
CA GLN A 166 -13.29 -13.65 17.79
C GLN A 166 -13.23 -12.16 17.51
N PHE A 167 -14.18 -11.70 16.69
CA PHE A 167 -14.30 -10.31 16.28
C PHE A 167 -15.69 -9.78 16.60
N ASP A 168 -15.73 -8.75 17.45
CA ASP A 168 -16.98 -8.05 17.78
C ASP A 168 -17.37 -7.10 16.64
N LYS A 169 -18.65 -7.08 16.28
CA LYS A 169 -19.18 -6.09 15.35
C LYS A 169 -19.06 -4.68 15.94
N GLY A 170 -18.73 -3.72 15.11
CA GLY A 170 -18.58 -2.32 15.52
C GLY A 170 -17.27 -2.00 16.25
N ARG A 171 -16.43 -2.99 16.56
CA ARG A 171 -15.10 -2.76 17.15
C ARG A 171 -14.06 -2.50 16.08
N TRP A 172 -13.22 -1.49 16.29
CA TRP A 172 -12.03 -1.24 15.50
C TRP A 172 -10.87 -2.09 15.96
N TYR A 173 -10.20 -2.74 15.01
CA TYR A 173 -8.99 -3.53 15.21
C TYR A 173 -7.84 -2.88 14.45
N ARG A 174 -6.69 -2.72 15.09
CA ARG A 174 -5.46 -2.23 14.44
C ARG A 174 -4.77 -3.39 13.77
N ILE A 175 -4.55 -3.30 12.48
CA ILE A 175 -3.83 -4.29 11.70
C ILE A 175 -2.49 -3.71 11.28
N ARG A 176 -1.44 -4.48 11.46
CA ARG A 176 -0.09 -4.19 11.05
C ARG A 176 0.44 -5.35 10.24
N LEU A 177 0.98 -5.08 9.05
CA LEU A 177 1.62 -6.03 8.16
C LEU A 177 3.04 -5.54 7.87
N VAL A 178 4.03 -6.40 8.06
CA VAL A 178 5.42 -6.16 7.66
C VAL A 178 5.81 -7.19 6.62
N VAL A 179 6.30 -6.72 5.48
CA VAL A 179 6.76 -7.55 4.36
C VAL A 179 8.26 -7.31 4.17
N ARG A 180 9.04 -8.36 4.38
CA ARG A 180 10.47 -8.41 4.11
C ARG A 180 10.75 -9.23 2.86
N ASP A 181 12.01 -9.32 2.46
CA ASP A 181 12.39 -10.11 1.27
C ASP A 181 11.96 -11.57 1.40
N ASN A 182 12.15 -12.17 2.57
CA ASN A 182 11.84 -13.58 2.82
C ASN A 182 10.96 -13.80 4.06
N HIS A 183 10.24 -12.77 4.52
CA HIS A 183 9.47 -12.90 5.75
C HIS A 183 8.19 -12.05 5.72
N ILE A 184 7.12 -12.60 6.24
CA ILE A 184 5.85 -11.88 6.46
C ILE A 184 5.50 -11.98 7.94
N SER A 185 5.25 -10.83 8.55
CA SER A 185 4.74 -10.76 9.92
C SER A 185 3.49 -9.90 9.95
N ALA A 186 2.47 -10.32 10.70
CA ALA A 186 1.26 -9.52 10.88
C ALA A 186 0.75 -9.56 12.34
N TRP A 187 0.10 -8.47 12.72
CA TRP A 187 -0.47 -8.29 14.06
C TRP A 187 -1.89 -7.75 13.96
N ILE A 188 -2.73 -8.17 14.92
CA ILE A 188 -4.02 -7.55 15.23
C ILE A 188 -3.91 -6.98 16.63
N ASP A 189 -4.15 -5.68 16.75
CA ASP A 189 -3.84 -4.91 17.96
C ASP A 189 -2.35 -5.11 18.33
N ASP A 190 -2.06 -5.73 19.46
CA ASP A 190 -0.69 -6.00 19.92
C ASP A 190 -0.32 -7.49 19.80
N LYS A 191 -1.26 -8.34 19.31
CA LYS A 191 -1.05 -9.77 19.18
C LYS A 191 -0.51 -10.10 17.78
N GLN A 192 0.65 -10.73 17.70
CA GLN A 192 1.16 -11.30 16.46
C GLN A 192 0.32 -12.50 16.04
N ILE A 193 -0.14 -12.51 14.80
CA ILE A 193 -0.98 -13.57 14.23
C ILE A 193 -0.32 -14.29 13.06
N VAL A 194 0.69 -13.68 12.46
CA VAL A 194 1.50 -14.25 11.39
C VAL A 194 2.97 -13.95 11.68
N ASP A 195 3.79 -14.98 11.55
CA ASP A 195 5.25 -14.89 11.59
C ASP A 195 5.82 -16.05 10.76
N VAL A 196 6.07 -15.79 9.47
CA VAL A 196 6.38 -16.86 8.52
C VAL A 196 7.57 -16.53 7.65
N ASP A 197 8.55 -17.42 7.61
CA ASP A 197 9.64 -17.43 6.62
C ASP A 197 9.05 -17.88 5.28
N THR A 198 9.28 -17.08 4.25
CA THR A 198 8.81 -17.33 2.89
C THR A 198 9.92 -17.77 1.95
N THR A 199 11.12 -18.10 2.50
CA THR A 199 12.21 -18.73 1.73
C THR A 199 11.72 -20.06 1.18
N ASP A 200 11.94 -20.27 -0.12
CA ASP A 200 11.54 -21.48 -0.84
C ASP A 200 10.04 -21.83 -0.80
N ARG A 201 9.19 -20.91 -0.31
CA ARG A 201 7.73 -21.06 -0.32
C ARG A 201 7.13 -20.56 -1.63
N ARG A 202 6.17 -21.29 -2.16
CA ARG A 202 5.34 -20.80 -3.28
C ARG A 202 4.28 -19.85 -2.75
N ILE A 203 4.37 -18.59 -3.16
CA ILE A 203 3.46 -17.52 -2.76
C ILE A 203 2.51 -17.22 -3.90
N GLY A 204 1.24 -17.05 -3.60
CA GLY A 204 0.21 -16.69 -4.56
C GLY A 204 -1.00 -16.04 -3.88
N VAL A 205 -2.01 -15.77 -4.67
CA VAL A 205 -3.35 -15.40 -4.20
C VAL A 205 -4.37 -16.44 -4.68
N ARG A 206 -5.49 -16.52 -4.01
CA ARG A 206 -6.63 -17.29 -4.51
C ARG A 206 -7.17 -16.64 -5.77
N PHE A 207 -7.70 -17.45 -6.70
CA PHE A 207 -8.19 -16.93 -7.98
C PHE A 207 -9.34 -15.94 -7.81
N GLU A 208 -10.15 -16.06 -6.76
CA GLU A 208 -11.30 -15.20 -6.48
C GLU A 208 -10.86 -13.75 -6.19
N VAL A 209 -9.68 -13.56 -5.57
CA VAL A 209 -9.14 -12.23 -5.26
C VAL A 209 -8.04 -11.77 -6.21
N GLU A 210 -7.85 -12.46 -7.34
CA GLU A 210 -6.86 -12.12 -8.36
C GLU A 210 -7.00 -10.68 -8.85
N ARG A 211 -8.24 -10.18 -8.91
CA ARG A 211 -8.55 -8.81 -9.33
C ARG A 211 -8.22 -7.74 -8.28
N SER A 212 -7.84 -8.13 -7.06
CA SER A 212 -7.37 -7.21 -6.03
C SER A 212 -5.90 -6.80 -6.22
N LYS A 213 -5.19 -7.39 -7.18
CA LYS A 213 -3.80 -7.02 -7.50
C LYS A 213 -3.71 -5.65 -8.17
N PRO A 214 -2.58 -4.96 -8.02
CA PRO A 214 -1.38 -5.32 -7.28
C PRO A 214 -1.50 -5.09 -5.76
N PHE A 215 -2.46 -4.27 -5.32
CA PHE A 215 -2.73 -3.98 -3.90
C PHE A 215 -4.21 -3.60 -3.74
N GLY A 216 -4.89 -4.30 -2.85
CA GLY A 216 -6.32 -4.09 -2.70
C GLY A 216 -6.87 -4.57 -1.36
N PHE A 217 -7.99 -3.96 -0.96
CA PHE A 217 -8.79 -4.38 0.18
C PHE A 217 -10.07 -5.05 -0.31
N ALA A 218 -10.44 -6.14 0.33
CA ALA A 218 -11.67 -6.86 0.04
C ALA A 218 -12.38 -7.34 1.31
N THR A 219 -13.67 -7.59 1.19
CA THR A 219 -14.52 -8.27 2.18
C THR A 219 -15.23 -9.44 1.51
N TYR A 220 -15.69 -10.42 2.30
CA TYR A 220 -16.51 -11.51 1.79
C TYR A 220 -17.79 -11.62 2.62
N ALA A 221 -18.95 -11.58 1.97
CA ALA A 221 -20.28 -11.65 2.60
C ALA A 221 -20.39 -10.75 3.86
N THR A 222 -19.73 -9.59 3.84
CA THR A 222 -19.50 -8.74 5.01
C THR A 222 -19.38 -7.28 4.59
N THR A 223 -20.01 -6.39 5.35
CA THR A 223 -19.71 -4.95 5.30
C THR A 223 -18.56 -4.65 6.24
N GLY A 224 -17.45 -4.20 5.68
CA GLY A 224 -16.25 -3.81 6.40
C GLY A 224 -15.95 -2.32 6.27
N ARG A 225 -15.34 -1.76 7.30
CA ARG A 225 -14.81 -0.38 7.28
C ARG A 225 -13.30 -0.39 7.46
N ILE A 226 -12.62 0.51 6.74
CA ILE A 226 -11.17 0.67 6.79
C ILE A 226 -10.84 2.14 6.97
N ARG A 227 -9.94 2.44 7.89
CA ARG A 227 -9.46 3.80 8.11
C ARG A 227 -7.99 3.84 8.49
N LYS A 228 -7.41 5.05 8.48
CA LYS A 228 -6.02 5.33 8.86
C LYS A 228 -5.01 4.43 8.14
N ALA A 229 -5.37 3.95 6.94
CA ALA A 229 -4.50 3.10 6.16
C ALA A 229 -3.30 3.90 5.63
N ARG A 230 -2.10 3.38 5.91
CA ARG A 230 -0.83 4.01 5.57
C ARG A 230 0.25 2.97 5.31
N ILE A 231 1.22 3.36 4.50
CA ILE A 231 2.36 2.51 4.13
C ILE A 231 3.66 3.28 4.34
N ARG A 232 4.72 2.58 4.67
CA ARG A 232 6.09 3.12 4.63
C ARG A 232 7.08 2.09 4.11
N SER A 233 8.16 2.55 3.51
CA SER A 233 9.31 1.70 3.19
C SER A 233 10.10 1.44 4.47
N LEU A 234 10.73 0.28 4.54
CA LEU A 234 11.63 -0.09 5.61
C LEU A 234 13.04 -0.26 5.04
N PRO A 235 14.09 0.02 5.81
CA PRO A 235 15.45 -0.30 5.38
C PRO A 235 15.60 -1.82 5.18
N PRO A 236 16.42 -2.27 4.22
CA PRO A 236 16.75 -3.69 4.10
C PRO A 236 17.29 -4.23 5.42
N GLU A 237 16.99 -5.49 5.72
CA GLU A 237 17.57 -6.14 6.90
C GLU A 237 19.08 -6.27 6.73
N SER A 238 19.84 -5.75 7.70
CA SER A 238 21.29 -5.94 7.71
C SER A 238 21.61 -7.41 8.01
N ALA A 239 22.53 -8.01 7.26
CA ALA A 239 22.88 -9.41 7.37
C ALA A 239 23.30 -9.88 8.80
N GLY A 240 23.46 -8.96 9.74
CA GLY A 240 23.79 -9.22 11.15
C GLY A 240 22.60 -9.49 12.07
N GLN A 241 21.36 -9.17 11.66
CA GLN A 241 20.18 -9.35 12.53
C GLN A 241 19.55 -10.75 12.45
N LYS A 242 19.91 -11.55 11.45
CA LYS A 242 19.45 -12.94 11.33
C LYS A 242 19.93 -13.90 12.43
N LYS A 243 21.04 -13.59 13.12
CA LYS A 243 21.62 -14.51 14.13
C LYS A 243 21.01 -14.44 15.53
N SER A 244 20.28 -13.39 15.88
CA SER A 244 19.73 -13.26 17.24
C SER A 244 18.35 -13.87 17.44
N ALA A 245 17.60 -14.17 16.38
CA ALA A 245 16.31 -14.83 16.47
C ALA A 245 16.44 -16.34 16.60
N ASP A 246 17.41 -16.97 15.90
CA ASP A 246 17.64 -18.40 15.96
C ASP A 246 18.27 -18.89 17.28
N GLU A 247 19.00 -18.04 17.99
CA GLU A 247 19.61 -18.41 19.29
C GLU A 247 18.63 -18.40 20.46
N GLN A 248 17.50 -17.72 20.36
CA GLN A 248 16.48 -17.70 21.44
C GLN A 248 15.46 -18.85 21.31
N SER A 249 15.33 -19.48 20.17
CA SER A 249 14.44 -20.63 19.95
C SER A 249 15.04 -21.98 20.37
N GLY A 250 16.33 -22.04 20.66
CA GLY A 250 17.06 -23.29 20.98
C GLY A 250 17.26 -23.58 22.46
N LYS A 251 16.63 -22.80 23.37
CA LYS A 251 16.75 -23.01 24.83
C LYS A 251 15.38 -22.97 25.51
N ASN A 252 14.57 -23.97 25.23
CA ASN A 252 13.48 -24.41 26.12
C ASN A 252 13.23 -25.91 25.89
#